data_a0e834241a0c1273910281f709d293c0
#
_entry.id   a0e834241a0c1273910281f709d293c0
#
_cell.length_a   1.000
_cell.length_b   1.000
_cell.length_c   1.000
_cell.angle_alpha   90.00
_cell.angle_beta   90.00
_cell.angle_gamma   90.00
#
_symmetry.space_group_name_H-M   'P 1'
#
loop_
_entity.id
_entity.type
_entity.pdbx_description
1 polymer ?
#
loop_
_entity_poly.entity_id
_entity_poly.type
_entity_poly.pdbx_seq_one_letter_code
_entity_poly.pdbx_strand_id
1 'polypeptide(L)'
;MAEAKTKSNDKSVDAFLGSIEGDQRQADARTFQKVMEKVTGEKARMWGDNIVGFGTYHYKYASGHEGDTCLVGFSPRKAEFSLYLTGTYFPETEQRRAELLDRLGKHRMGKACMYVKKADDIDLKVLEQLVRLSVDTLRDRYPATSS
;
A
#
# COMPACT_ATOMS: atom_id res chain seq x y z
N MET A 1 -13.08 -13.56 15.79
CA MET A 1 -11.66 -13.69 15.79
C MET A 1 -10.98 -12.39 15.40
N ALA A 2 -10.15 -11.93 16.24
CA ALA A 2 -9.58 -10.62 16.07
C ALA A 2 -8.25 -10.62 15.33
N GLU A 3 -7.70 -11.76 15.02
CA GLU A 3 -6.41 -11.83 14.38
C GLU A 3 -6.46 -11.39 12.94
N ALA A 4 -5.48 -10.60 12.56
CA ALA A 4 -5.28 -10.28 11.15
C ALA A 4 -4.94 -11.57 10.42
N LYS A 5 -5.69 -11.86 9.36
CA LYS A 5 -5.43 -13.06 8.56
C LYS A 5 -4.17 -12.94 7.75
N THR A 6 -3.77 -11.71 7.43
CA THR A 6 -2.63 -11.43 6.58
C THR A 6 -1.48 -10.94 7.43
N LYS A 7 -0.39 -11.66 7.41
CA LYS A 7 0.83 -11.32 8.15
C LYS A 7 2.02 -11.34 7.21
N SER A 8 3.05 -10.58 7.56
CA SER A 8 4.30 -10.63 6.79
C SER A 8 4.95 -12.00 6.93
N ASN A 9 5.66 -12.40 5.90
CA ASN A 9 6.33 -13.69 5.88
C ASN A 9 7.64 -13.60 5.08
N ASP A 10 8.34 -14.72 4.97
CA ASP A 10 9.65 -14.77 4.34
C ASP A 10 9.61 -15.19 2.87
N LYS A 11 8.44 -15.27 2.27
CA LYS A 11 8.32 -15.62 0.86
C LYS A 11 9.01 -14.57 0.00
N SER A 12 9.56 -15.00 -1.13
CA SER A 12 10.31 -14.12 -2.00
C SER A 12 9.38 -13.16 -2.77
N VAL A 13 9.54 -11.87 -2.53
CA VAL A 13 8.84 -10.84 -3.30
C VAL A 13 9.24 -10.92 -4.76
N ASP A 14 10.52 -11.09 -5.04
CA ASP A 14 11.02 -11.14 -6.40
C ASP A 14 10.42 -12.32 -7.16
N ALA A 15 10.33 -13.48 -6.54
CA ALA A 15 9.70 -14.65 -7.16
C ALA A 15 8.21 -14.41 -7.40
N PHE A 16 7.54 -13.77 -6.45
CA PHE A 16 6.12 -13.44 -6.60
C PHE A 16 5.89 -12.49 -7.77
N LEU A 17 6.67 -11.42 -7.85
CA LEU A 17 6.54 -10.46 -8.95
C LEU A 17 6.90 -11.08 -10.29
N GLY A 18 7.89 -11.98 -10.30
CA GLY A 18 8.27 -12.70 -11.51
C GLY A 18 7.21 -13.67 -12.00
N SER A 19 6.27 -14.05 -11.15
CA SER A 19 5.18 -14.95 -11.54
C SER A 19 4.00 -14.22 -12.20
N ILE A 20 4.01 -12.89 -12.20
CA ILE A 20 2.95 -12.11 -12.84
C ILE A 20 3.02 -12.28 -14.35
N GLU A 21 1.91 -12.62 -14.97
CA GLU A 21 1.85 -12.78 -16.42
C GLU A 21 1.90 -11.42 -17.12
N GLY A 22 2.71 -11.33 -18.16
CA GLY A 22 2.83 -10.14 -18.97
C GLY A 22 3.98 -9.24 -18.53
N ASP A 23 4.86 -8.92 -19.47
CA ASP A 23 6.06 -8.12 -19.19
C ASP A 23 5.70 -6.73 -18.67
N GLN A 24 4.68 -6.10 -19.24
CA GLN A 24 4.26 -4.77 -18.82
C GLN A 24 3.71 -4.80 -17.40
N ARG A 25 2.93 -5.82 -17.06
CA ARG A 25 2.40 -5.92 -15.71
C ARG A 25 3.50 -6.16 -14.68
N GLN A 26 4.50 -6.95 -15.02
CA GLN A 26 5.66 -7.13 -14.14
C GLN A 26 6.40 -5.80 -13.94
N ALA A 27 6.61 -5.06 -15.04
CA ALA A 27 7.27 -3.77 -14.96
C ALA A 27 6.48 -2.78 -14.10
N ASP A 28 5.15 -2.77 -14.25
CA ASP A 28 4.28 -1.90 -13.46
C ASP A 28 4.35 -2.25 -11.97
N ALA A 29 4.33 -3.55 -11.65
CA ALA A 29 4.45 -4.00 -10.26
C ALA A 29 5.77 -3.54 -9.64
N ARG A 30 6.86 -3.64 -10.39
CA ARG A 30 8.16 -3.20 -9.89
C ARG A 30 8.24 -1.68 -9.76
N THR A 31 7.51 -0.95 -10.60
CA THR A 31 7.39 0.49 -10.47
C THR A 31 6.71 0.86 -9.15
N PHE A 32 5.60 0.21 -8.83
CA PHE A 32 4.93 0.45 -7.54
C PHE A 32 5.83 0.07 -6.37
N GLN A 33 6.55 -1.02 -6.49
CA GLN A 33 7.52 -1.42 -5.47
C GLN A 33 8.55 -0.31 -5.21
N LYS A 34 9.12 0.23 -6.28
CA LYS A 34 10.14 1.29 -6.15
C LYS A 34 9.60 2.54 -5.47
N VAL A 35 8.39 2.97 -5.85
CA VAL A 35 7.78 4.14 -5.26
C VAL A 35 7.58 3.93 -3.75
N MET A 36 7.04 2.79 -3.38
CA MET A 36 6.75 2.51 -1.98
C MET A 36 8.03 2.30 -1.15
N GLU A 37 9.04 1.66 -1.71
CA GLU A 37 10.34 1.52 -1.02
C GLU A 37 10.99 2.88 -0.80
N LYS A 38 10.93 3.74 -1.80
CA LYS A 38 11.51 5.07 -1.72
C LYS A 38 10.89 5.89 -0.59
N VAL A 39 9.57 5.88 -0.49
CA VAL A 39 8.86 6.69 0.49
C VAL A 39 8.97 6.12 1.90
N THR A 40 8.83 4.80 2.03
CA THR A 40 8.85 4.17 3.37
C THR A 40 10.25 3.98 3.91
N GLY A 41 11.24 3.84 3.05
CA GLY A 41 12.57 3.44 3.46
C GLY A 41 12.65 1.97 3.88
N GLU A 42 11.59 1.21 3.62
CA GLU A 42 11.50 -0.20 4.01
C GLU A 42 11.57 -1.11 2.81
N LYS A 43 12.11 -2.29 2.99
CA LYS A 43 12.13 -3.30 1.93
C LYS A 43 10.76 -3.94 1.78
N ALA A 44 10.43 -4.32 0.55
CA ALA A 44 9.21 -5.05 0.27
C ALA A 44 9.20 -6.40 0.97
N ARG A 45 8.04 -6.77 1.51
CA ARG A 45 7.83 -8.09 2.11
C ARG A 45 6.47 -8.61 1.66
N MET A 46 6.38 -9.94 1.59
CA MET A 46 5.07 -10.53 1.32
C MET A 46 4.20 -10.49 2.57
N TRP A 47 2.94 -10.14 2.36
CA TRP A 47 1.91 -10.19 3.38
C TRP A 47 0.83 -11.15 2.87
N GLY A 48 0.76 -12.33 3.47
CA GLY A 48 -0.05 -13.38 2.90
C GLY A 48 0.56 -13.87 1.58
N ASP A 49 -0.29 -14.28 0.66
CA ASP A 49 0.17 -14.87 -0.60
C ASP A 49 0.18 -13.88 -1.77
N ASN A 50 -0.51 -12.76 -1.66
CA ASN A 50 -0.76 -11.90 -2.79
C ASN A 50 -0.48 -10.41 -2.57
N ILE A 51 -0.05 -10.02 -1.39
CA ILE A 51 0.17 -8.61 -1.08
C ILE A 51 1.65 -8.36 -0.86
N VAL A 52 2.16 -7.34 -1.55
CA VAL A 52 3.51 -6.82 -1.33
C VAL A 52 3.37 -5.59 -0.45
N GLY A 53 3.91 -5.64 0.76
CA GLY A 53 3.76 -4.57 1.74
C GLY A 53 5.09 -3.99 2.18
N PHE A 54 5.03 -2.78 2.73
CA PHE A 54 6.20 -2.00 3.10
C PHE A 54 6.00 -1.40 4.49
N GLY A 55 6.95 -1.67 5.37
CA GLY A 55 6.86 -1.21 6.74
C GLY A 55 5.80 -1.95 7.52
N THR A 56 5.69 -1.63 8.79
CA THR A 56 4.70 -2.26 9.67
C THR A 56 4.25 -1.24 10.70
N TYR A 57 2.98 -1.29 11.07
CA TYR A 57 2.50 -0.55 12.22
C TYR A 57 1.56 -1.42 13.03
N HIS A 58 1.49 -1.14 14.32
CA HIS A 58 0.60 -1.84 15.22
C HIS A 58 -0.62 -0.95 15.50
N TYR A 59 -1.79 -1.41 15.09
CA TYR A 59 -3.02 -0.68 15.33
C TYR A 59 -3.72 -1.23 16.58
N LYS A 60 -4.42 -0.36 17.26
CA LYS A 60 -5.23 -0.76 18.41
C LYS A 60 -6.49 0.11 18.44
N TYR A 61 -7.62 -0.54 18.36
CA TYR A 61 -8.90 0.15 18.38
C TYR A 61 -9.45 0.23 19.80
N ALA A 62 -10.36 1.18 20.02
CA ALA A 62 -11.00 1.34 21.32
C ALA A 62 -11.71 0.07 21.77
N SER A 63 -12.16 -0.75 20.83
CA SER A 63 -12.82 -2.03 21.10
C SER A 63 -11.88 -3.10 21.66
N GLY A 64 -10.57 -2.85 21.64
CA GLY A 64 -9.56 -3.82 22.05
C GLY A 64 -9.00 -4.65 20.91
N HIS A 65 -9.57 -4.51 19.71
CA HIS A 65 -9.02 -5.19 18.52
C HIS A 65 -7.69 -4.59 18.15
N GLU A 66 -6.67 -5.41 17.99
CA GLU A 66 -5.34 -4.93 17.62
C GLU A 66 -4.61 -5.92 16.74
N GLY A 67 -3.59 -5.45 16.05
CA GLY A 67 -2.79 -6.28 15.17
C GLY A 67 -1.74 -5.46 14.45
N ASP A 68 -0.99 -6.13 13.60
CA ASP A 68 0.04 -5.50 12.79
C ASP A 68 -0.35 -5.56 11.32
N THR A 69 -0.02 -4.50 10.58
CA THR A 69 -0.21 -4.49 9.14
C THR A 69 0.82 -3.57 8.49
N CYS A 70 0.91 -3.60 7.17
CA CYS A 70 1.89 -2.79 6.47
C CYS A 70 1.43 -1.33 6.38
N LEU A 71 2.40 -0.41 6.30
CA LEU A 71 2.11 1.02 6.14
C LEU A 71 1.47 1.32 4.79
N VAL A 72 1.98 0.71 3.75
CA VAL A 72 1.41 0.75 2.40
C VAL A 72 1.70 -0.58 1.73
N GLY A 73 0.98 -0.87 0.67
CA GLY A 73 1.21 -2.08 -0.08
C GLY A 73 0.43 -2.11 -1.37
N PHE A 74 0.64 -3.15 -2.15
CA PHE A 74 -0.13 -3.37 -3.36
C PHE A 74 -0.30 -4.86 -3.62
N SER A 75 -1.31 -5.19 -4.42
CA SER A 75 -1.55 -6.56 -4.82
C SER A 75 -1.93 -6.59 -6.30
N PRO A 76 -1.21 -7.37 -7.12
CA PRO A 76 -1.61 -7.55 -8.51
C PRO A 76 -2.87 -8.41 -8.56
N ARG A 77 -3.93 -7.85 -9.12
CA ARG A 77 -5.18 -8.55 -9.33
C ARG A 77 -5.27 -8.97 -10.81
N LYS A 78 -6.34 -9.67 -11.15
CA LYS A 78 -6.49 -10.23 -12.50
C LYS A 78 -6.41 -9.18 -13.60
N ALA A 79 -7.08 -8.04 -13.41
CA ALA A 79 -7.16 -7.00 -14.43
C ALA A 79 -6.61 -5.65 -13.98
N GLU A 80 -6.16 -5.53 -12.73
CA GLU A 80 -5.72 -4.25 -12.18
C GLU A 80 -4.85 -4.49 -10.95
N PHE A 81 -4.28 -3.42 -10.42
CA PHE A 81 -3.54 -3.47 -9.16
C PHE A 81 -4.39 -2.84 -8.06
N SER A 82 -4.44 -3.50 -6.91
CA SER A 82 -5.02 -2.90 -5.70
C SER A 82 -3.90 -2.21 -4.94
N LEU A 83 -4.07 -0.94 -4.63
CA LEU A 83 -3.09 -0.19 -3.84
C LEU A 83 -3.69 0.08 -2.47
N TYR A 84 -2.95 -0.28 -1.44
CA TYR A 84 -3.41 -0.16 -0.06
C TYR A 84 -2.73 1.05 0.58
N LEU A 85 -3.45 2.16 0.67
CA LEU A 85 -2.96 3.42 1.21
C LEU A 85 -3.82 3.81 2.40
N THR A 86 -3.85 2.94 3.40
CA THR A 86 -4.77 3.01 4.54
C THR A 86 -4.73 4.35 5.27
N GLY A 87 -3.54 4.96 5.37
CA GLY A 87 -3.41 6.24 6.06
C GLY A 87 -4.11 7.39 5.37
N THR A 88 -4.55 7.22 4.11
CA THR A 88 -5.26 8.29 3.40
C THR A 88 -6.76 8.28 3.66
N TYR A 89 -7.27 7.35 4.46
CA TYR A 89 -8.71 7.19 4.68
C TYR A 89 -9.19 7.74 6.02
N PHE A 90 -8.37 8.53 6.69
CA PHE A 90 -8.75 9.17 7.94
C PHE A 90 -9.35 10.55 7.68
N PRO A 91 -10.18 11.07 8.61
CA PRO A 91 -10.77 12.39 8.42
C PRO A 91 -9.73 13.49 8.19
N GLU A 92 -8.60 13.43 8.88
CA GLU A 92 -7.56 14.46 8.77
C GLU A 92 -6.86 14.45 7.42
N THR A 93 -6.96 13.38 6.63
CA THR A 93 -6.31 13.29 5.32
C THR A 93 -7.30 13.41 4.16
N GLU A 94 -8.59 13.49 4.43
CA GLU A 94 -9.63 13.45 3.40
C GLU A 94 -9.45 14.54 2.35
N GLN A 95 -9.23 15.78 2.77
CA GLN A 95 -9.08 16.89 1.85
C GLN A 95 -7.82 16.74 1.00
N ARG A 96 -6.70 16.42 1.63
CA ARG A 96 -5.43 16.25 0.92
C ARG A 96 -5.51 15.09 -0.06
N ARG A 97 -6.13 14.00 0.36
CA ARG A 97 -6.34 12.85 -0.53
C ARG A 97 -7.14 13.26 -1.75
N ALA A 98 -8.25 13.98 -1.56
CA ALA A 98 -9.09 14.40 -2.68
C ALA A 98 -8.29 15.26 -3.66
N GLU A 99 -7.50 16.21 -3.17
CA GLU A 99 -6.66 17.06 -4.02
C GLU A 99 -5.68 16.23 -4.85
N LEU A 100 -5.05 15.24 -4.21
CA LEU A 100 -4.07 14.40 -4.90
C LEU A 100 -4.75 13.48 -5.91
N LEU A 101 -5.91 12.93 -5.57
CA LEU A 101 -6.64 12.05 -6.49
C LEU A 101 -7.08 12.79 -7.75
N ASP A 102 -7.42 14.07 -7.63
CA ASP A 102 -7.80 14.90 -8.78
C ASP A 102 -6.66 15.02 -9.80
N ARG A 103 -5.42 14.88 -9.35
CA ARG A 103 -4.23 15.01 -10.21
C ARG A 103 -3.59 13.68 -10.54
N LEU A 104 -4.09 12.60 -9.96
CA LEU A 104 -3.45 11.28 -10.09
C LEU A 104 -3.57 10.69 -11.49
N GLY A 105 -4.74 10.80 -12.09
CA GLY A 105 -5.03 10.16 -13.35
C GLY A 105 -6.08 9.09 -13.19
N LYS A 106 -6.09 8.14 -14.11
CA LYS A 106 -7.15 7.15 -14.20
C LYS A 106 -7.05 6.09 -13.11
N HIS A 107 -8.05 6.03 -12.26
CA HIS A 107 -8.12 5.08 -11.15
C HIS A 107 -9.56 4.85 -10.75
N ARG A 108 -9.76 3.85 -9.87
CA ARG A 108 -11.07 3.55 -9.30
C ARG A 108 -10.88 3.39 -7.79
N MET A 109 -11.83 3.86 -7.00
CA MET A 109 -11.75 3.75 -5.54
C MET A 109 -12.60 2.61 -5.03
N GLY A 110 -12.03 1.83 -4.11
CA GLY A 110 -12.77 0.85 -3.33
C GLY A 110 -12.94 1.34 -1.90
N LYS A 111 -13.45 0.49 -1.03
CA LYS A 111 -13.69 0.87 0.37
C LYS A 111 -12.40 1.12 1.16
N ALA A 112 -11.38 0.33 0.89
CA ALA A 112 -10.13 0.41 1.63
C ALA A 112 -8.91 0.37 0.72
N CYS A 113 -9.10 0.46 -0.59
CA CYS A 113 -8.00 0.40 -1.54
C CYS A 113 -8.34 1.17 -2.81
N MET A 114 -7.32 1.47 -3.57
CA MET A 114 -7.43 2.16 -4.85
C MET A 114 -7.03 1.17 -5.94
N TYR A 115 -7.71 1.21 -7.06
CA TYR A 115 -7.43 0.31 -8.17
C TYR A 115 -6.87 1.07 -9.37
N VAL A 116 -5.76 0.56 -9.91
CA VAL A 116 -5.08 1.14 -11.07
C VAL A 116 -4.77 0.01 -12.04
N LYS A 117 -5.11 0.20 -13.31
CA LYS A 117 -4.85 -0.83 -14.32
C LYS A 117 -3.40 -0.86 -14.77
N LYS A 118 -2.83 0.31 -14.99
CA LYS A 118 -1.45 0.44 -15.49
C LYS A 118 -0.76 1.59 -14.80
N ALA A 119 0.55 1.45 -14.58
CA ALA A 119 1.34 2.54 -14.03
C ALA A 119 1.26 3.80 -14.92
N ASP A 120 1.20 3.63 -16.23
CA ASP A 120 1.12 4.75 -17.17
C ASP A 120 -0.17 5.54 -17.08
N ASP A 121 -1.21 4.97 -16.46
CA ASP A 121 -2.50 5.67 -16.32
C ASP A 121 -2.45 6.75 -15.24
N ILE A 122 -1.42 6.76 -14.41
CA ILE A 122 -1.35 7.67 -13.28
C ILE A 122 -0.03 8.44 -13.24
N ASP A 123 -0.06 9.56 -12.53
CA ASP A 123 1.13 10.36 -12.28
C ASP A 123 1.87 9.78 -11.07
N LEU A 124 3.05 9.21 -11.31
CA LEU A 124 3.82 8.55 -10.25
C LEU A 124 4.30 9.50 -9.17
N LYS A 125 4.50 10.78 -9.49
CA LYS A 125 4.86 11.77 -8.48
C LYS A 125 3.70 12.03 -7.52
N VAL A 126 2.49 12.04 -8.06
CA VAL A 126 1.28 12.18 -7.24
C VAL A 126 1.07 10.92 -6.41
N LEU A 127 1.29 9.76 -6.98
CA LEU A 127 1.24 8.51 -6.23
C LEU A 127 2.24 8.53 -5.07
N GLU A 128 3.45 9.01 -5.32
CA GLU A 128 4.46 9.13 -4.27
C GLU A 128 3.95 10.00 -3.12
N GLN A 129 3.27 11.10 -3.42
CA GLN A 129 2.69 11.96 -2.40
C GLN A 129 1.58 11.27 -1.63
N LEU A 130 0.75 10.47 -2.30
CA LEU A 130 -0.29 9.69 -1.64
C LEU A 130 0.32 8.64 -0.71
N VAL A 131 1.36 7.97 -1.16
CA VAL A 131 2.06 6.98 -0.33
C VAL A 131 2.65 7.67 0.89
N ARG A 132 3.28 8.83 0.71
CA ARG A 132 3.85 9.59 1.81
C ARG A 132 2.78 10.05 2.80
N LEU A 133 1.63 10.49 2.30
CA LEU A 133 0.51 10.87 3.14
C LEU A 133 0.06 9.69 4.01
N SER A 134 -0.05 8.51 3.41
CA SER A 134 -0.43 7.31 4.15
C SER A 134 0.59 6.98 5.23
N VAL A 135 1.86 6.96 4.86
CA VAL A 135 2.95 6.60 5.79
C VAL A 135 3.01 7.59 6.94
N ASP A 136 3.02 8.89 6.64
CA ASP A 136 3.15 9.92 7.67
C ASP A 136 1.96 9.89 8.63
N THR A 137 0.76 9.71 8.11
CA THR A 137 -0.44 9.67 8.93
C THR A 137 -0.45 8.45 9.83
N LEU A 138 -0.09 7.29 9.31
CA LEU A 138 -0.06 6.07 10.11
C LEU A 138 1.03 6.12 11.18
N ARG A 139 2.20 6.66 10.85
CA ARG A 139 3.27 6.82 11.82
C ARG A 139 2.91 7.81 12.92
N ASP A 140 2.14 8.84 12.57
CA ASP A 140 1.68 9.83 13.54
C ASP A 140 0.61 9.26 14.46
N ARG A 141 -0.36 8.52 13.91
CA ARG A 141 -1.42 7.91 14.69
C ARG A 141 -0.96 6.70 15.51
N TYR A 142 -0.02 5.94 14.98
CA TYR A 142 0.46 4.70 15.60
C TYR A 142 1.98 4.75 15.65
N PRO A 143 2.55 5.60 16.54
CA PRO A 143 3.99 5.70 16.64
C PRO A 143 4.61 4.34 16.94
N ALA A 144 5.73 4.06 16.30
CA ALA A 144 6.44 2.82 16.55
C ALA A 144 6.81 2.79 18.04
N THR A 145 6.35 1.75 18.72
CA THR A 145 6.85 1.49 20.05
C THR A 145 8.28 1.06 19.88
N SER A 146 9.19 1.79 20.48
CA SER A 146 10.57 1.37 20.42
C SER A 146 10.67 -0.01 21.05
N SER A 147 11.04 -0.92 20.25
CA SER A 147 11.27 -2.27 20.73
C SER A 147 12.73 -2.43 21.04
#